data_ca6cda272079d2767dc27017b83e488b
#
_entry.id   ca6cda272079d2767dc27017b83e488b
#
_cell.length_a   1.000
_cell.length_b   1.000
_cell.length_c   1.000
_cell.angle_alpha   90.00
_cell.angle_beta   90.00
_cell.angle_gamma   90.00
#
_symmetry.space_group_name_H-M   'P 1'
#
loop_
_entity.id
_entity.type
_entity.pdbx_description
1 polymer ?
#
loop_
_entity_poly.entity_id
_entity_poly.type
_entity_poly.pdbx_seq_one_letter_code
_entity_poly.pdbx_strand_id
1 'polypeptide(L)'
;MAKSVIPFSICTVFLFLVATARADDFQCPDNSTAITRLKSHVFCNYDPYIRPVRLYNETVDVRLRLVLKKIHFDEKRDTVHVYSLFGLIWTDYHLLWNPAEYENIEELRVSSYSLWTPDIGVYTSADETSFTPYMRPTICIVHSDGKVNCVPPSRHTASCSADLTRWPYDTHTCDLVLGSWTHTGEKVNISLMKPSIYLHDYNMNREWELVSMTSYRESGRFPCCPNDTYPAVIFQIVLQRHSGSYTAIVVAPAIVLILMTLVTWMKGDQSDRMIFAITDVFAHFLFLQYLGNILPPNGDSSPLIVTFYRDSMFLATMAVLTTVIVRGLRKASGSPPVWISGLSSLVLQNRFGQILIFHSLDPKGAAAVSETSGDEGDSLVDGADSQASSSWTTFTSLLDVTCLVVALVTYFVLLLGFIP
;
A
#
# COMPACT_ATOMS: atom_id res chain seq x y z
N MET A 1 34.15 -66.23 5.80
CA MET A 1 33.74 -66.40 4.39
C MET A 1 32.56 -67.37 4.35
N ALA A 2 31.33 -66.88 4.21
CA ALA A 2 30.17 -67.68 3.91
C ALA A 2 29.27 -66.85 3.00
N LYS A 3 29.25 -67.14 1.74
CA LYS A 3 28.35 -66.60 0.72
C LYS A 3 26.95 -67.19 0.89
N SER A 4 26.00 -66.37 1.29
CA SER A 4 24.57 -66.72 1.26
C SER A 4 24.04 -66.54 -0.17
N VAL A 5 23.70 -67.63 -0.82
CA VAL A 5 23.02 -67.70 -2.10
C VAL A 5 21.52 -67.66 -1.81
N ILE A 6 20.88 -66.53 -2.12
CA ILE A 6 19.40 -66.42 -2.11
C ILE A 6 18.85 -67.06 -3.39
N PRO A 7 17.92 -68.00 -3.30
CA PRO A 7 17.46 -68.73 -4.47
C PRO A 7 16.55 -67.84 -5.33
N PHE A 8 16.86 -67.78 -6.61
CA PHE A 8 16.22 -67.06 -7.72
C PHE A 8 14.73 -67.42 -7.98
N SER A 9 14.16 -68.31 -7.16
CA SER A 9 12.85 -68.88 -7.39
C SER A 9 11.66 -68.11 -6.80
N ILE A 10 11.89 -67.10 -5.96
CA ILE A 10 10.81 -66.31 -5.32
C ILE A 10 10.45 -65.07 -6.12
N CYS A 11 11.34 -64.58 -6.98
CA CYS A 11 11.11 -63.36 -7.77
C CYS A 11 10.18 -63.59 -8.98
N THR A 12 10.10 -64.80 -9.49
CA THR A 12 9.24 -65.17 -10.65
C THR A 12 7.77 -65.38 -10.27
N VAL A 13 7.46 -65.76 -9.04
CA VAL A 13 6.08 -65.92 -8.58
C VAL A 13 5.39 -64.57 -8.28
N PHE A 14 6.16 -63.54 -7.85
CA PHE A 14 5.61 -62.22 -7.63
C PHE A 14 5.30 -61.44 -8.94
N LEU A 15 6.03 -61.72 -10.03
CA LEU A 15 5.79 -61.09 -11.34
C LEU A 15 4.56 -61.64 -12.05
N PHE A 16 4.11 -62.86 -11.72
CA PHE A 16 2.89 -63.44 -12.32
C PHE A 16 1.60 -63.08 -11.58
N LEU A 17 1.67 -62.59 -10.32
CA LEU A 17 0.49 -62.16 -9.56
C LEU A 17 0.11 -60.70 -9.83
N VAL A 18 0.98 -59.89 -10.43
CA VAL A 18 0.68 -58.50 -10.81
C VAL A 18 0.05 -58.41 -12.22
N ALA A 19 0.14 -59.45 -13.04
CA ALA A 19 -0.33 -59.43 -14.42
C ALA A 19 -1.81 -59.81 -14.63
N THR A 20 -2.59 -60.02 -13.55
CA THR A 20 -4.03 -60.35 -13.65
C THR A 20 -4.93 -59.39 -12.88
N ALA A 21 -4.47 -58.17 -12.58
CA ALA A 21 -5.40 -57.09 -12.33
C ALA A 21 -6.05 -56.72 -13.67
N ARG A 22 -7.06 -57.48 -14.07
CA ARG A 22 -8.02 -57.07 -15.07
C ARG A 22 -8.53 -55.70 -14.64
N ALA A 23 -8.50 -54.73 -15.58
CA ALA A 23 -9.39 -53.61 -15.52
C ALA A 23 -10.79 -54.20 -15.31
N ASP A 24 -11.31 -54.14 -14.09
CA ASP A 24 -12.70 -54.42 -13.84
C ASP A 24 -13.47 -53.45 -14.73
N ASP A 25 -14.12 -53.99 -15.76
CA ASP A 25 -15.22 -53.33 -16.44
C ASP A 25 -16.16 -52.86 -15.34
N PHE A 26 -16.25 -51.53 -15.17
CA PHE A 26 -17.12 -50.88 -14.18
C PHE A 26 -18.58 -51.15 -14.65
N GLN A 27 -19.06 -52.35 -14.45
CA GLN A 27 -20.47 -52.68 -14.64
C GLN A 27 -21.26 -52.03 -13.50
N CYS A 28 -22.03 -51.02 -13.85
CA CYS A 28 -22.95 -50.38 -12.92
C CYS A 28 -23.95 -51.39 -12.38
N PRO A 29 -24.02 -51.67 -11.08
CA PRO A 29 -24.94 -52.67 -10.53
C PRO A 29 -26.39 -52.30 -10.81
N ASP A 30 -27.17 -53.24 -11.32
CA ASP A 30 -28.59 -53.10 -11.70
C ASP A 30 -29.54 -52.70 -10.54
N ASN A 31 -29.06 -52.68 -9.28
CA ASN A 31 -29.81 -52.37 -8.08
C ASN A 31 -29.45 -51.04 -7.46
N SER A 32 -29.02 -50.06 -8.26
CA SER A 32 -28.60 -48.72 -7.80
C SER A 32 -29.79 -47.77 -7.65
N THR A 33 -29.71 -46.81 -6.72
CA THR A 33 -30.69 -45.75 -6.58
C THR A 33 -30.80 -44.92 -7.87
N ALA A 34 -31.94 -44.24 -8.10
CA ALA A 34 -32.13 -43.39 -9.29
C ALA A 34 -31.00 -42.37 -9.49
N ILE A 35 -30.50 -41.76 -8.39
CA ILE A 35 -29.39 -40.83 -8.43
C ILE A 35 -28.06 -41.51 -8.87
N THR A 36 -27.82 -42.76 -8.47
CA THR A 36 -26.62 -43.49 -8.88
C THR A 36 -26.71 -43.86 -10.35
N ARG A 37 -27.86 -44.33 -10.84
CA ARG A 37 -28.11 -44.64 -12.27
C ARG A 37 -27.93 -43.37 -13.11
N LEU A 38 -28.54 -42.25 -12.69
CA LEU A 38 -28.38 -40.98 -13.35
C LEU A 38 -26.91 -40.55 -13.45
N LYS A 39 -26.17 -40.56 -12.31
CA LYS A 39 -24.75 -40.24 -12.30
C LYS A 39 -23.93 -41.10 -13.22
N SER A 40 -24.16 -42.44 -13.20
CA SER A 40 -23.48 -43.38 -14.09
C SER A 40 -23.79 -43.08 -15.56
N HIS A 41 -25.05 -42.80 -15.90
CA HIS A 41 -25.45 -42.48 -17.27
C HIS A 41 -24.79 -41.21 -17.79
N VAL A 42 -24.86 -40.12 -17.02
CA VAL A 42 -24.37 -38.79 -17.44
C VAL A 42 -22.84 -38.75 -17.52
N PHE A 43 -22.13 -39.47 -16.64
CA PHE A 43 -20.66 -39.47 -16.59
C PHE A 43 -19.96 -40.64 -17.25
N CYS A 44 -20.69 -41.57 -17.88
CA CYS A 44 -20.12 -42.81 -18.44
C CYS A 44 -19.00 -42.53 -19.48
N ASN A 45 -19.22 -41.56 -20.35
CA ASN A 45 -18.24 -41.16 -21.39
C ASN A 45 -17.84 -39.69 -21.28
N TYR A 46 -17.94 -39.12 -20.09
CA TYR A 46 -17.64 -37.73 -19.88
C TYR A 46 -16.13 -37.52 -19.67
N ASP A 47 -15.54 -36.64 -20.48
CA ASP A 47 -14.14 -36.25 -20.35
C ASP A 47 -14.04 -34.81 -19.84
N PRO A 48 -13.53 -34.57 -18.63
CA PRO A 48 -13.40 -33.22 -18.05
C PRO A 48 -12.37 -32.34 -18.76
N TYR A 49 -11.60 -32.86 -19.70
CA TYR A 49 -10.62 -32.08 -20.46
C TYR A 49 -11.15 -31.60 -21.82
N ILE A 50 -12.33 -32.06 -22.23
CA ILE A 50 -12.95 -31.65 -23.48
C ILE A 50 -13.95 -30.53 -23.23
N ARG A 51 -13.87 -29.42 -24.04
CA ARG A 51 -14.84 -28.33 -23.95
C ARG A 51 -16.27 -28.85 -24.15
N PRO A 52 -17.22 -28.37 -23.32
CA PRO A 52 -18.58 -28.89 -23.29
C PRO A 52 -19.46 -28.26 -24.40
N VAL A 53 -19.12 -28.52 -25.63
CA VAL A 53 -19.81 -28.02 -26.83
C VAL A 53 -20.31 -29.18 -27.70
N ARG A 54 -21.37 -28.96 -28.51
CA ARG A 54 -21.87 -29.94 -29.47
C ARG A 54 -21.00 -29.99 -30.72
N LEU A 55 -20.61 -28.81 -31.22
CA LEU A 55 -19.75 -28.65 -32.39
C LEU A 55 -18.45 -27.94 -31.99
N TYR A 56 -17.34 -28.34 -32.60
CA TYR A 56 -16.02 -27.80 -32.30
C TYR A 56 -15.89 -26.30 -32.46
N ASN A 57 -16.68 -25.66 -33.33
CA ASN A 57 -16.69 -24.23 -33.60
C ASN A 57 -17.60 -23.43 -32.64
N GLU A 58 -18.37 -24.10 -31.78
CA GLU A 58 -19.20 -23.40 -30.79
C GLU A 58 -18.37 -22.83 -29.68
N THR A 59 -18.89 -21.72 -29.09
CA THR A 59 -18.29 -21.00 -27.98
C THR A 59 -18.97 -21.39 -26.66
N VAL A 60 -18.17 -21.63 -25.61
CA VAL A 60 -18.70 -21.78 -24.26
C VAL A 60 -18.82 -20.42 -23.61
N ASP A 61 -20.04 -20.02 -23.24
CA ASP A 61 -20.28 -18.78 -22.49
C ASP A 61 -20.15 -19.00 -20.99
N VAL A 62 -19.12 -18.40 -20.40
CA VAL A 62 -18.87 -18.43 -18.96
C VAL A 62 -19.26 -17.11 -18.34
N ARG A 63 -20.15 -17.14 -17.35
CA ARG A 63 -20.57 -15.95 -16.63
C ARG A 63 -20.00 -15.91 -15.22
N LEU A 64 -19.38 -14.77 -14.86
CA LEU A 64 -18.67 -14.55 -13.62
C LEU A 64 -19.44 -13.66 -12.67
N ARG A 65 -19.30 -13.93 -11.37
CA ARG A 65 -19.79 -13.11 -10.26
C ARG A 65 -18.83 -13.19 -9.10
N LEU A 66 -18.65 -12.09 -8.40
CA LEU A 66 -17.81 -12.01 -7.22
C LEU A 66 -18.66 -11.62 -6.00
N VAL A 67 -18.69 -12.47 -4.97
CA VAL A 67 -19.26 -12.16 -3.65
C VAL A 67 -18.10 -11.86 -2.74
N LEU A 68 -17.86 -10.57 -2.48
CA LEU A 68 -16.72 -10.11 -1.70
C LEU A 68 -16.88 -10.47 -0.23
N LYS A 69 -15.84 -11.03 0.39
CA LYS A 69 -15.79 -11.35 1.82
C LYS A 69 -14.82 -10.46 2.58
N LYS A 70 -13.61 -10.26 2.04
CA LYS A 70 -12.55 -9.48 2.67
C LYS A 70 -11.57 -9.00 1.62
N ILE A 71 -10.99 -7.82 1.82
CA ILE A 71 -9.84 -7.31 1.07
C ILE A 71 -8.69 -7.12 2.05
N HIS A 72 -7.48 -7.43 1.60
CA HIS A 72 -6.25 -7.08 2.28
C HIS A 72 -5.28 -6.53 1.25
N PHE A 73 -4.79 -5.31 1.49
CA PHE A 73 -3.78 -4.67 0.68
C PHE A 73 -2.44 -4.71 1.41
N ASP A 74 -1.41 -5.24 0.77
CA ASP A 74 -0.04 -5.30 1.28
C ASP A 74 0.81 -4.31 0.47
N GLU A 75 1.01 -3.14 1.03
CA GLU A 75 1.77 -2.05 0.42
C GLU A 75 3.28 -2.34 0.32
N LYS A 76 3.79 -3.29 1.12
CA LYS A 76 5.21 -3.69 1.07
C LYS A 76 5.52 -4.62 -0.09
N ARG A 77 4.51 -5.35 -0.56
CA ARG A 77 4.63 -6.31 -1.66
C ARG A 77 3.92 -5.85 -2.93
N ASP A 78 3.33 -4.67 -2.91
CA ASP A 78 2.52 -4.15 -4.02
C ASP A 78 1.43 -5.12 -4.46
N THR A 79 0.71 -5.72 -3.49
CA THR A 79 -0.30 -6.74 -3.77
C THR A 79 -1.62 -6.48 -3.08
N VAL A 80 -2.70 -6.78 -3.77
CA VAL A 80 -4.05 -6.84 -3.20
C VAL A 80 -4.55 -8.28 -3.16
N HIS A 81 -5.03 -8.71 -1.99
CA HIS A 81 -5.64 -10.02 -1.78
C HIS A 81 -7.15 -9.86 -1.66
N VAL A 82 -7.87 -10.47 -2.60
CA VAL A 82 -9.34 -10.46 -2.66
C VAL A 82 -9.88 -11.81 -2.23
N TYR A 83 -10.50 -11.88 -1.07
CA TYR A 83 -11.17 -13.07 -0.56
C TYR A 83 -12.65 -13.02 -0.93
N SER A 84 -13.12 -14.01 -1.66
CA SER A 84 -14.47 -14.01 -2.23
C SER A 84 -15.07 -15.42 -2.35
N LEU A 85 -16.38 -15.46 -2.54
CA LEU A 85 -17.00 -16.60 -3.21
C LEU A 85 -17.07 -16.22 -4.69
N PHE A 86 -16.43 -17.02 -5.53
CA PHE A 86 -16.29 -16.74 -6.96
C PHE A 86 -17.29 -17.59 -7.75
N GLY A 87 -18.40 -16.96 -8.14
CA GLY A 87 -19.47 -17.66 -8.87
C GLY A 87 -19.15 -17.80 -10.35
N LEU A 88 -19.23 -19.03 -10.85
CA LEU A 88 -19.05 -19.39 -12.25
C LEU A 88 -20.27 -20.14 -12.73
N ILE A 89 -20.82 -19.75 -13.88
CA ILE A 89 -21.95 -20.43 -14.53
C ILE A 89 -21.61 -20.60 -16.00
N TRP A 90 -21.79 -21.83 -16.50
CA TRP A 90 -21.70 -22.18 -17.91
C TRP A 90 -22.72 -23.26 -18.26
N THR A 91 -22.87 -23.60 -19.52
CA THR A 91 -23.69 -24.72 -19.96
C THR A 91 -22.80 -25.83 -20.51
N ASP A 92 -23.00 -27.06 -20.04
CA ASP A 92 -22.33 -28.27 -20.48
C ASP A 92 -23.32 -29.14 -21.21
N TYR A 93 -23.18 -29.22 -22.52
CA TYR A 93 -24.06 -30.01 -23.38
C TYR A 93 -23.89 -31.52 -23.27
N HIS A 94 -22.86 -31.99 -22.58
CA HIS A 94 -22.68 -33.42 -22.32
C HIS A 94 -23.43 -33.88 -21.05
N LEU A 95 -23.88 -32.95 -20.21
CA LEU A 95 -24.52 -33.22 -18.92
C LEU A 95 -26.03 -32.92 -18.97
N LEU A 96 -26.71 -33.45 -20.01
CA LEU A 96 -28.15 -33.31 -20.19
C LEU A 96 -28.86 -34.60 -19.78
N TRP A 97 -30.01 -34.49 -19.08
CA TRP A 97 -30.87 -35.61 -18.79
C TRP A 97 -32.35 -35.19 -18.71
N ASN A 98 -33.24 -36.17 -18.85
CA ASN A 98 -34.67 -35.99 -18.66
C ASN A 98 -35.04 -36.37 -17.21
N PRO A 99 -35.48 -35.42 -16.35
CA PRO A 99 -35.83 -35.71 -14.95
C PRO A 99 -36.87 -36.80 -14.77
N ALA A 100 -37.84 -36.91 -15.71
CA ALA A 100 -38.91 -37.91 -15.62
C ALA A 100 -38.41 -39.36 -15.65
N GLU A 101 -37.23 -39.60 -16.18
CA GLU A 101 -36.59 -40.96 -16.24
C GLU A 101 -35.86 -41.30 -14.95
N TYR A 102 -35.64 -40.29 -14.08
CA TYR A 102 -34.83 -40.40 -12.84
C TYR A 102 -35.56 -39.83 -11.62
N GLU A 103 -36.81 -40.26 -11.41
CA GLU A 103 -37.60 -39.83 -10.23
C GLU A 103 -37.74 -38.32 -10.06
N ASN A 104 -37.77 -37.56 -11.18
CA ASN A 104 -37.80 -36.09 -11.23
C ASN A 104 -36.58 -35.43 -10.57
N ILE A 105 -35.38 -36.04 -10.64
CA ILE A 105 -34.15 -35.40 -10.18
C ILE A 105 -33.77 -34.32 -11.16
N GLU A 106 -33.82 -33.06 -10.73
CA GLU A 106 -33.49 -31.84 -11.50
C GLU A 106 -32.06 -31.37 -11.31
N GLU A 107 -31.41 -31.77 -10.21
CA GLU A 107 -30.07 -31.30 -9.81
C GLU A 107 -29.17 -32.47 -9.37
N LEU A 108 -27.90 -32.38 -9.77
CA LEU A 108 -26.82 -33.24 -9.26
C LEU A 108 -25.74 -32.36 -8.57
N ARG A 109 -25.25 -32.80 -7.43
CA ARG A 109 -24.09 -32.25 -6.79
C ARG A 109 -22.84 -33.04 -7.12
N VAL A 110 -21.89 -32.40 -7.80
CA VAL A 110 -20.73 -33.06 -8.40
C VAL A 110 -19.47 -32.31 -8.01
N SER A 111 -18.39 -33.04 -7.75
CA SER A 111 -17.06 -32.43 -7.54
C SER A 111 -16.57 -31.75 -8.81
N SER A 112 -16.01 -30.55 -8.65
CA SER A 112 -15.38 -29.84 -9.76
C SER A 112 -14.28 -30.61 -10.47
N TYR A 113 -13.64 -31.59 -9.82
CA TYR A 113 -12.65 -32.47 -10.44
C TYR A 113 -13.24 -33.41 -11.50
N SER A 114 -14.53 -33.70 -11.40
CA SER A 114 -15.23 -34.56 -12.35
C SER A 114 -15.92 -33.78 -13.48
N LEU A 115 -15.72 -32.48 -13.55
CA LEU A 115 -16.35 -31.57 -14.51
C LEU A 115 -15.29 -30.86 -15.34
N TRP A 116 -15.60 -30.59 -16.58
CA TRP A 116 -14.87 -29.52 -17.28
C TRP A 116 -15.03 -28.22 -16.52
N THR A 117 -13.95 -27.54 -16.29
CA THR A 117 -13.94 -26.23 -15.62
C THR A 117 -13.21 -25.21 -16.48
N PRO A 118 -13.76 -23.98 -16.61
CA PRO A 118 -13.07 -22.94 -17.36
C PRO A 118 -11.75 -22.57 -16.68
N ASP A 119 -10.72 -22.38 -17.46
CA ASP A 119 -9.36 -22.03 -17.06
C ASP A 119 -9.19 -20.52 -16.74
N ILE A 120 -10.07 -19.97 -15.91
CA ILE A 120 -10.08 -18.55 -15.58
C ILE A 120 -8.92 -18.24 -14.63
N GLY A 121 -7.89 -17.57 -15.17
CA GLY A 121 -6.72 -17.11 -14.45
C GLY A 121 -6.79 -15.60 -14.12
N VAL A 122 -5.96 -15.17 -13.17
CA VAL A 122 -5.74 -13.76 -12.87
C VAL A 122 -4.57 -13.25 -13.72
N TYR A 123 -4.81 -12.38 -14.69
CA TYR A 123 -3.76 -11.85 -15.57
C TYR A 123 -2.79 -10.93 -14.83
N THR A 124 -3.30 -10.20 -13.84
CA THR A 124 -2.51 -9.34 -12.94
C THR A 124 -1.98 -10.10 -11.72
N SER A 125 -1.82 -11.43 -11.81
CA SER A 125 -1.42 -12.25 -10.67
C SER A 125 -0.06 -11.85 -10.13
N ALA A 126 0.01 -11.67 -8.80
CA ALA A 126 1.23 -11.51 -8.02
C ALA A 126 1.35 -12.62 -6.95
N ASP A 127 0.78 -13.80 -7.23
CA ASP A 127 0.85 -14.93 -6.30
C ASP A 127 2.24 -15.58 -6.39
N GLU A 128 3.00 -15.52 -5.30
CA GLU A 128 4.34 -16.12 -5.18
C GLU A 128 4.30 -17.64 -5.13
N THR A 129 3.13 -18.22 -4.83
CA THR A 129 2.95 -19.67 -4.81
C THR A 129 2.79 -20.17 -6.25
N SER A 130 3.78 -20.87 -6.73
CA SER A 130 3.99 -21.28 -8.12
C SER A 130 2.88 -22.11 -8.77
N PHE A 131 1.78 -22.41 -8.10
CA PHE A 131 0.65 -23.14 -8.67
C PHE A 131 -0.66 -22.88 -7.92
N THR A 132 -1.38 -21.83 -8.30
CA THR A 132 -2.78 -21.66 -7.87
C THR A 132 -3.68 -22.27 -8.94
N PRO A 133 -4.50 -23.30 -8.63
CA PRO A 133 -5.43 -23.85 -9.60
C PRO A 133 -6.42 -22.76 -10.04
N TYR A 134 -6.77 -22.74 -11.33
CA TYR A 134 -7.72 -21.76 -11.90
C TYR A 134 -9.04 -21.72 -11.14
N MET A 135 -9.52 -22.87 -10.72
CA MET A 135 -10.67 -22.98 -9.83
C MET A 135 -10.34 -23.87 -8.62
N ARG A 136 -10.62 -23.36 -7.42
CA ARG A 136 -10.45 -24.16 -6.20
C ARG A 136 -11.45 -25.31 -6.17
N PRO A 137 -11.04 -26.48 -5.61
CA PRO A 137 -11.94 -27.62 -5.43
C PRO A 137 -13.23 -27.21 -4.71
N THR A 138 -14.35 -27.55 -5.31
CA THR A 138 -15.68 -27.26 -4.77
C THR A 138 -16.69 -28.30 -5.25
N ILE A 139 -17.86 -28.30 -4.64
CA ILE A 139 -19.02 -29.04 -5.16
C ILE A 139 -19.83 -28.07 -6.01
N CYS A 140 -20.03 -28.44 -7.28
CA CYS A 140 -20.86 -27.72 -8.22
C CYS A 140 -22.27 -28.33 -8.29
N ILE A 141 -23.23 -27.50 -8.66
CA ILE A 141 -24.60 -27.94 -8.94
C ILE A 141 -24.74 -28.02 -10.46
N VAL A 142 -25.07 -29.19 -10.95
CA VAL A 142 -25.39 -29.46 -12.36
C VAL A 142 -26.90 -29.63 -12.47
N HIS A 143 -27.53 -28.83 -13.33
CA HIS A 143 -28.96 -28.92 -13.61
C HIS A 143 -29.25 -29.79 -14.82
N SER A 144 -30.46 -30.33 -14.91
CA SER A 144 -30.90 -31.22 -15.99
C SER A 144 -30.83 -30.62 -17.38
N ASP A 145 -30.84 -29.28 -17.47
CA ASP A 145 -30.64 -28.48 -18.70
C ASP A 145 -29.14 -28.33 -19.09
N GLY A 146 -28.25 -28.97 -18.37
CA GLY A 146 -26.80 -28.87 -18.57
C GLY A 146 -26.16 -27.65 -17.97
N LYS A 147 -26.89 -26.81 -17.25
CA LYS A 147 -26.34 -25.62 -16.60
C LYS A 147 -25.53 -26.01 -15.37
N VAL A 148 -24.27 -25.66 -15.36
CA VAL A 148 -23.34 -25.90 -14.24
C VAL A 148 -23.13 -24.60 -13.46
N ASN A 149 -23.29 -24.68 -12.14
CA ASN A 149 -23.10 -23.57 -11.22
C ASN A 149 -22.08 -23.97 -10.15
N CYS A 150 -20.93 -23.32 -10.13
CA CYS A 150 -19.87 -23.50 -9.16
C CYS A 150 -19.61 -22.20 -8.39
N VAL A 151 -19.47 -22.30 -7.08
CA VAL A 151 -19.20 -21.13 -6.22
C VAL A 151 -18.05 -21.44 -5.26
N PRO A 152 -16.82 -21.62 -5.76
CA PRO A 152 -15.67 -21.89 -4.91
C PRO A 152 -15.33 -20.70 -4.01
N PRO A 153 -14.96 -20.94 -2.74
CA PRO A 153 -14.28 -19.94 -1.92
C PRO A 153 -12.89 -19.70 -2.52
N SER A 154 -12.59 -18.48 -2.90
CA SER A 154 -11.38 -18.12 -3.62
C SER A 154 -10.61 -16.99 -2.96
N ARG A 155 -9.29 -17.04 -3.08
CA ARG A 155 -8.40 -15.92 -2.81
C ARG A 155 -7.69 -15.58 -4.11
N HIS A 156 -7.90 -14.39 -4.62
CA HIS A 156 -7.19 -13.87 -5.76
C HIS A 156 -6.16 -12.85 -5.27
N THR A 157 -4.93 -12.98 -5.74
CA THR A 157 -3.84 -12.05 -5.46
C THR A 157 -3.48 -11.34 -6.76
N ALA A 158 -3.62 -10.03 -6.76
CA ALA A 158 -3.28 -9.20 -7.92
C ALA A 158 -2.19 -8.19 -7.56
N SER A 159 -1.36 -7.83 -8.54
CA SER A 159 -0.41 -6.73 -8.42
C SER A 159 -1.18 -5.41 -8.33
N CYS A 160 -0.76 -4.56 -7.40
CA CYS A 160 -1.32 -3.24 -7.20
C CYS A 160 -0.24 -2.35 -6.61
N SER A 161 0.37 -1.49 -7.42
CA SER A 161 1.41 -0.58 -6.98
C SER A 161 0.87 0.48 -6.02
N ALA A 162 1.60 0.70 -4.93
CA ALA A 162 1.25 1.67 -3.91
C ALA A 162 1.85 3.04 -4.25
N ASP A 163 1.01 4.04 -4.50
CA ASP A 163 1.43 5.45 -4.51
C ASP A 163 1.34 6.03 -3.09
N LEU A 164 2.47 6.10 -2.41
CA LEU A 164 2.59 6.59 -1.04
C LEU A 164 2.90 8.08 -0.95
N THR A 165 2.86 8.83 -2.04
CA THR A 165 3.21 10.25 -2.10
C THR A 165 2.46 11.06 -1.03
N ARG A 166 1.17 10.78 -0.84
CA ARG A 166 0.29 11.46 0.13
C ARG A 166 0.03 10.67 1.42
N TRP A 167 0.86 9.66 1.70
CA TRP A 167 0.73 8.91 2.95
C TRP A 167 0.66 9.86 4.17
N PRO A 168 -0.24 9.65 5.15
CA PRO A 168 -1.19 8.56 5.35
C PRO A 168 -2.60 8.83 4.80
N TYR A 169 -2.79 9.72 3.86
CA TYR A 169 -4.07 10.09 3.22
C TYR A 169 -4.19 9.54 1.80
N ASP A 170 -3.51 8.42 1.54
CA ASP A 170 -3.38 7.79 0.25
C ASP A 170 -4.62 6.99 -0.15
N THR A 171 -4.89 6.96 -1.46
CA THR A 171 -5.95 6.19 -2.10
C THR A 171 -5.36 5.36 -3.23
N HIS A 172 -5.70 4.08 -3.29
CA HIS A 172 -5.15 3.14 -4.28
C HIS A 172 -6.26 2.55 -5.12
N THR A 173 -5.99 2.41 -6.42
CA THR A 173 -6.88 1.73 -7.36
C THR A 173 -6.21 0.46 -7.85
N CYS A 174 -6.81 -0.69 -7.57
CA CYS A 174 -6.30 -2.01 -7.91
C CYS A 174 -7.23 -2.70 -8.88
N ASP A 175 -6.69 -3.30 -9.94
CA ASP A 175 -7.44 -4.03 -10.94
C ASP A 175 -7.18 -5.53 -10.82
N LEU A 176 -8.24 -6.30 -10.51
CA LEU A 176 -8.25 -7.74 -10.59
C LEU A 176 -8.76 -8.15 -11.98
N VAL A 177 -7.84 -8.50 -12.88
CA VAL A 177 -8.13 -8.85 -14.26
C VAL A 177 -8.20 -10.36 -14.41
N LEU A 178 -9.36 -10.87 -14.80
CA LEU A 178 -9.66 -12.30 -14.93
C LEU A 178 -9.96 -12.64 -16.39
N GLY A 179 -9.29 -13.68 -16.91
CA GLY A 179 -9.48 -14.16 -18.27
C GLY A 179 -9.16 -15.63 -18.43
N SER A 180 -9.55 -16.25 -19.56
CA SER A 180 -9.13 -17.59 -19.91
C SER A 180 -7.64 -17.60 -20.27
N TRP A 181 -6.89 -18.53 -19.71
CA TRP A 181 -5.45 -18.62 -19.93
C TRP A 181 -5.08 -19.26 -21.27
N THR A 182 -5.83 -20.29 -21.66
CA THR A 182 -5.48 -21.10 -22.85
C THR A 182 -6.42 -20.94 -24.03
N HIS A 183 -7.61 -20.36 -23.82
CA HIS A 183 -8.64 -20.28 -24.85
C HIS A 183 -8.87 -18.84 -25.32
N THR A 184 -9.05 -18.67 -26.62
CA THR A 184 -9.51 -17.41 -27.23
C THR A 184 -10.99 -17.17 -26.95
N GLY A 185 -11.47 -15.96 -27.13
CA GLY A 185 -12.86 -15.58 -26.93
C GLY A 185 -13.85 -16.30 -27.85
N GLU A 186 -13.37 -16.74 -29.01
CA GLU A 186 -14.13 -17.58 -29.97
C GLU A 186 -14.39 -18.99 -29.44
N LYS A 187 -13.60 -19.44 -28.46
CA LYS A 187 -13.75 -20.77 -27.84
C LYS A 187 -14.36 -20.70 -26.44
N VAL A 188 -13.93 -19.74 -25.62
CA VAL A 188 -14.47 -19.48 -24.27
C VAL A 188 -14.72 -17.99 -24.13
N ASN A 189 -15.97 -17.62 -24.18
CA ASN A 189 -16.41 -16.24 -23.98
C ASN A 189 -16.70 -16.00 -22.50
N ILE A 190 -16.16 -14.89 -21.97
CA ILE A 190 -16.31 -14.53 -20.55
C ILE A 190 -17.18 -13.28 -20.45
N SER A 191 -18.16 -13.31 -19.55
CA SER A 191 -19.08 -12.22 -19.32
C SER A 191 -19.43 -12.07 -17.83
N LEU A 192 -20.08 -10.97 -17.46
CA LEU A 192 -20.51 -10.69 -16.09
C LEU A 192 -21.98 -11.08 -15.88
N MET A 193 -22.27 -11.67 -14.73
CA MET A 193 -23.64 -11.79 -14.24
C MET A 193 -24.20 -10.43 -13.83
N LYS A 194 -25.50 -10.31 -13.73
CA LYS A 194 -26.19 -9.12 -13.20
C LYS A 194 -26.96 -9.49 -11.93
N PRO A 195 -26.65 -8.93 -10.77
CA PRO A 195 -25.46 -8.11 -10.44
C PRO A 195 -24.16 -8.95 -10.45
N SER A 196 -23.04 -8.27 -10.78
CA SER A 196 -21.72 -8.90 -10.92
C SER A 196 -20.94 -8.95 -9.61
N ILE A 197 -21.23 -8.02 -8.70
CA ILE A 197 -20.59 -7.86 -7.39
C ILE A 197 -21.65 -7.90 -6.30
N TYR A 198 -21.38 -8.65 -5.24
CA TYR A 198 -22.15 -8.63 -4.00
C TYR A 198 -21.25 -8.27 -2.83
N LEU A 199 -21.68 -7.26 -2.05
CA LEU A 199 -20.97 -6.75 -0.87
C LEU A 199 -21.69 -7.09 0.44
N HIS A 200 -22.81 -7.83 0.38
CA HIS A 200 -23.64 -8.14 1.55
C HIS A 200 -22.84 -8.78 2.69
N ASP A 201 -21.89 -9.63 2.37
CA ASP A 201 -21.09 -10.39 3.32
C ASP A 201 -19.67 -9.79 3.51
N TYR A 202 -19.46 -8.55 3.08
CA TYR A 202 -18.16 -7.93 3.18
C TYR A 202 -17.82 -7.55 4.61
N ASN A 203 -16.71 -8.09 5.12
CA ASN A 203 -16.12 -7.68 6.39
C ASN A 203 -15.22 -6.48 6.19
N MET A 204 -15.62 -5.33 6.75
CA MET A 204 -14.86 -4.08 6.67
C MET A 204 -13.43 -4.28 7.19
N ASN A 205 -12.46 -3.72 6.48
CA ASN A 205 -11.08 -3.67 6.92
C ASN A 205 -10.91 -2.47 7.87
N ARG A 206 -10.07 -2.63 8.90
CA ARG A 206 -9.79 -1.57 9.88
C ARG A 206 -8.73 -0.59 9.41
N GLU A 207 -7.92 -0.98 8.45
CA GLU A 207 -6.83 -0.17 7.89
C GLU A 207 -7.25 0.49 6.57
N TRP A 208 -8.08 -0.21 5.78
CA TRP A 208 -8.49 0.22 4.45
C TRP A 208 -10.00 0.30 4.33
N GLU A 209 -10.50 1.45 3.91
CA GLU A 209 -11.89 1.63 3.51
C GLU A 209 -12.06 1.23 2.05
N LEU A 210 -13.05 0.41 1.74
CA LEU A 210 -13.47 0.13 0.39
C LEU A 210 -14.37 1.28 -0.09
N VAL A 211 -13.79 2.22 -0.84
CA VAL A 211 -14.52 3.39 -1.37
C VAL A 211 -15.51 2.97 -2.45
N SER A 212 -15.04 2.15 -3.41
CA SER A 212 -15.89 1.62 -4.48
C SER A 212 -15.32 0.33 -5.05
N MET A 213 -16.21 -0.48 -5.61
CA MET A 213 -15.83 -1.64 -6.40
C MET A 213 -16.72 -1.71 -7.64
N THR A 214 -16.12 -1.66 -8.80
CA THR A 214 -16.78 -1.72 -10.08
C THR A 214 -16.34 -2.91 -10.90
N SER A 215 -17.12 -3.30 -11.90
CA SER A 215 -16.73 -4.39 -12.80
C SER A 215 -17.16 -4.07 -14.23
N TYR A 216 -16.29 -4.39 -15.15
CA TYR A 216 -16.55 -4.25 -16.57
C TYR A 216 -15.84 -5.36 -17.36
N ARG A 217 -16.26 -5.55 -18.60
CA ARG A 217 -15.67 -6.50 -19.54
C ARG A 217 -14.89 -5.74 -20.59
N GLU A 218 -13.70 -6.23 -20.85
CA GLU A 218 -12.84 -5.75 -21.94
C GLU A 218 -12.46 -6.91 -22.85
N SER A 219 -12.14 -6.64 -24.10
CA SER A 219 -11.63 -7.65 -25.02
C SER A 219 -10.35 -7.13 -25.64
N GLY A 220 -9.26 -7.72 -25.22
CA GLY A 220 -7.91 -7.40 -25.70
C GLY A 220 -7.53 -8.18 -26.95
N ARG A 221 -6.55 -7.67 -27.69
CA ARG A 221 -5.79 -8.40 -28.71
C ARG A 221 -4.32 -8.25 -28.41
N PHE A 222 -3.58 -9.34 -28.52
CA PHE A 222 -2.15 -9.31 -28.23
C PHE A 222 -1.32 -9.32 -29.53
N PRO A 223 -0.11 -8.73 -29.51
CA PRO A 223 0.77 -8.68 -30.69
C PRO A 223 1.16 -10.07 -31.24
N CYS A 224 1.18 -11.09 -30.38
CA CYS A 224 1.43 -12.47 -30.82
C CYS A 224 0.32 -13.02 -31.72
N CYS A 225 -0.92 -12.59 -31.49
CA CYS A 225 -2.12 -13.25 -32.01
C CYS A 225 -3.17 -12.19 -32.39
N PRO A 226 -2.93 -11.38 -33.44
CA PRO A 226 -3.72 -10.18 -33.76
C PRO A 226 -5.15 -10.52 -34.26
N ASN A 227 -5.40 -11.73 -34.68
CA ASN A 227 -6.70 -12.20 -35.18
C ASN A 227 -7.58 -12.76 -34.05
N ASP A 228 -7.00 -13.09 -32.91
CA ASP A 228 -7.70 -13.69 -31.78
C ASP A 228 -8.13 -12.65 -30.77
N THR A 229 -9.32 -12.82 -30.18
CA THR A 229 -9.79 -11.95 -29.11
C THR A 229 -9.62 -12.67 -27.76
N TYR A 230 -9.26 -11.90 -26.73
CA TYR A 230 -9.10 -12.41 -25.36
C TYR A 230 -9.99 -11.57 -24.44
N PRO A 231 -11.22 -12.05 -24.18
CA PRO A 231 -12.12 -11.37 -23.27
C PRO A 231 -11.62 -11.48 -21.83
N ALA A 232 -11.56 -10.35 -21.15
CA ALA A 232 -11.23 -10.24 -19.75
C ALA A 232 -12.36 -9.55 -18.98
N VAL A 233 -12.53 -9.93 -17.73
CA VAL A 233 -13.39 -9.27 -16.75
C VAL A 233 -12.50 -8.60 -15.74
N ILE A 234 -12.72 -7.31 -15.53
CA ILE A 234 -11.94 -6.48 -14.62
C ILE A 234 -12.82 -6.12 -13.43
N PHE A 235 -12.34 -6.40 -12.23
CA PHE A 235 -12.90 -5.89 -10.99
C PHE A 235 -11.96 -4.81 -10.47
N GLN A 236 -12.36 -3.55 -10.61
CA GLN A 236 -11.61 -2.40 -10.14
C GLN A 236 -12.01 -2.09 -8.71
N ILE A 237 -11.03 -2.00 -7.84
CA ILE A 237 -11.17 -1.84 -6.40
C ILE A 237 -10.49 -0.54 -6.00
N VAL A 238 -11.23 0.38 -5.38
CA VAL A 238 -10.68 1.64 -4.85
C VAL A 238 -10.65 1.55 -3.34
N LEU A 239 -9.44 1.67 -2.79
CA LEU A 239 -9.16 1.59 -1.36
C LEU A 239 -8.61 2.91 -0.85
N GLN A 240 -9.10 3.39 0.29
CA GLN A 240 -8.60 4.56 1.00
C GLN A 240 -8.11 4.16 2.38
N ARG A 241 -6.95 4.69 2.80
CA ARG A 241 -6.41 4.40 4.13
C ARG A 241 -7.19 5.09 5.23
N HIS A 242 -7.44 4.39 6.34
CA HIS A 242 -7.91 4.98 7.59
C HIS A 242 -6.75 5.69 8.29
N SER A 243 -6.64 7.01 8.08
CA SER A 243 -5.49 7.82 8.52
C SER A 243 -5.47 8.18 10.01
N GLY A 244 -6.56 7.97 10.76
CA GLY A 244 -6.73 8.51 12.13
C GLY A 244 -5.58 8.18 13.10
N SER A 245 -5.12 6.93 13.15
CA SER A 245 -4.00 6.53 14.01
C SER A 245 -2.69 7.15 13.56
N TYR A 246 -2.43 7.17 12.25
CA TYR A 246 -1.19 7.75 11.69
C TYR A 246 -1.16 9.27 11.85
N THR A 247 -2.30 9.94 11.74
CA THR A 247 -2.44 11.39 12.03
C THR A 247 -2.02 11.68 13.48
N ALA A 248 -2.47 10.89 14.43
CA ALA A 248 -2.12 11.09 15.84
C ALA A 248 -0.65 10.77 16.14
N ILE A 249 -0.07 9.74 15.52
CA ILE A 249 1.27 9.25 15.83
C ILE A 249 2.36 10.01 15.05
N VAL A 250 2.05 10.52 13.86
CA VAL A 250 3.04 11.12 12.97
C VAL A 250 2.78 12.60 12.72
N VAL A 251 1.57 12.99 12.35
CA VAL A 251 1.27 14.39 11.99
C VAL A 251 1.23 15.31 13.22
N ALA A 252 0.62 14.85 14.31
CA ALA A 252 0.58 15.67 15.54
C ALA A 252 1.98 15.95 16.12
N PRO A 253 2.91 14.98 16.25
CA PRO A 253 4.28 15.27 16.64
C PRO A 253 5.04 16.19 15.67
N ALA A 254 4.77 16.11 14.36
CA ALA A 254 5.38 17.04 13.40
C ALA A 254 5.07 18.50 13.74
N ILE A 255 3.83 18.79 14.14
CA ILE A 255 3.43 20.15 14.57
C ILE A 255 4.20 20.57 15.83
N VAL A 256 4.36 19.65 16.80
CA VAL A 256 5.14 19.94 18.02
C VAL A 256 6.59 20.24 17.70
N LEU A 257 7.20 19.49 16.77
CA LEU A 257 8.59 19.70 16.34
C LEU A 257 8.76 21.03 15.61
N ILE A 258 7.80 21.44 14.76
CA ILE A 258 7.79 22.78 14.17
C ILE A 258 7.87 23.84 15.28
N LEU A 259 6.99 23.72 16.28
CA LEU A 259 6.97 24.68 17.40
C LEU A 259 8.28 24.67 18.19
N MET A 260 8.87 23.51 18.45
CA MET A 260 10.18 23.41 19.13
C MET A 260 11.28 24.10 18.34
N THR A 261 11.37 23.85 17.03
CA THR A 261 12.36 24.50 16.16
C THR A 261 12.18 26.02 16.18
N LEU A 262 10.98 26.56 16.06
CA LEU A 262 10.70 27.98 16.06
C LEU A 262 11.02 28.63 17.43
N VAL A 263 10.64 28.01 18.53
CA VAL A 263 10.92 28.50 19.90
C VAL A 263 12.42 28.54 20.17
N THR A 264 13.22 27.69 19.55
CA THR A 264 14.68 27.69 19.71
C THR A 264 15.29 29.08 19.38
N TRP A 265 14.83 29.72 18.31
CA TRP A 265 15.32 31.11 17.96
C TRP A 265 14.72 32.21 18.81
N MET A 266 13.63 31.98 19.53
CA MET A 266 12.99 32.95 20.41
C MET A 266 13.60 32.96 21.82
N LYS A 267 14.35 31.90 22.20
CA LYS A 267 14.96 31.81 23.53
C LYS A 267 16.21 32.68 23.68
N GLY A 268 16.25 33.48 24.75
CA GLY A 268 17.36 34.38 25.08
C GLY A 268 18.54 33.67 25.79
N ASP A 269 18.26 32.71 26.67
CA ASP A 269 19.31 31.95 27.38
C ASP A 269 19.98 30.93 26.43
N GLN A 270 21.30 31.05 26.31
CA GLN A 270 22.10 30.26 25.39
C GLN A 270 22.28 28.81 25.83
N SER A 271 22.23 28.50 27.12
CA SER A 271 22.38 27.12 27.64
C SER A 271 21.12 26.32 27.38
N ASP A 272 19.97 26.86 27.73
CA ASP A 272 18.68 26.25 27.52
C ASP A 272 18.38 26.05 26.01
N ARG A 273 18.70 27.10 25.23
CA ARG A 273 18.57 27.06 23.77
C ARG A 273 19.34 25.91 23.13
N MET A 274 20.58 25.68 23.60
CA MET A 274 21.40 24.58 23.10
C MET A 274 20.76 23.20 23.39
N ILE A 275 20.25 23.01 24.61
CA ILE A 275 19.58 21.77 25.02
C ILE A 275 18.33 21.55 24.15
N PHE A 276 17.52 22.59 23.96
CA PHE A 276 16.33 22.52 23.11
C PHE A 276 16.67 22.14 21.66
N ALA A 277 17.67 22.79 21.06
CA ALA A 277 18.07 22.55 19.68
C ALA A 277 18.59 21.12 19.46
N ILE A 278 19.41 20.59 20.39
CA ILE A 278 19.93 19.22 20.29
C ILE A 278 18.80 18.20 20.47
N THR A 279 17.89 18.44 21.43
CA THR A 279 16.74 17.56 21.66
C THR A 279 15.83 17.52 20.44
N ASP A 280 15.62 18.66 19.79
CA ASP A 280 14.81 18.80 18.59
C ASP A 280 15.38 17.98 17.41
N VAL A 281 16.69 18.11 17.13
CA VAL A 281 17.37 17.30 16.10
C VAL A 281 17.25 15.81 16.41
N PHE A 282 17.45 15.42 17.66
CA PHE A 282 17.35 14.03 18.06
C PHE A 282 15.93 13.47 17.89
N ALA A 283 14.91 14.26 18.23
CA ALA A 283 13.51 13.88 18.03
C ALA A 283 13.18 13.70 16.53
N HIS A 284 13.61 14.63 15.68
CA HIS A 284 13.44 14.48 14.21
C HIS A 284 14.11 13.21 13.69
N PHE A 285 15.31 12.90 14.15
CA PHE A 285 16.02 11.65 13.78
C PHE A 285 15.23 10.41 14.19
N LEU A 286 14.66 10.38 15.40
CA LEU A 286 13.83 9.25 15.87
C LEU A 286 12.57 9.08 15.01
N PHE A 287 11.90 10.16 14.63
CA PHE A 287 10.72 10.09 13.77
C PHE A 287 11.06 9.66 12.35
N LEU A 288 12.19 10.07 11.80
CA LEU A 288 12.65 9.57 10.49
C LEU A 288 12.96 8.08 10.52
N GLN A 289 13.59 7.57 11.60
CA GLN A 289 13.81 6.14 11.79
C GLN A 289 12.49 5.37 11.92
N TYR A 290 11.54 5.92 12.64
CA TYR A 290 10.22 5.33 12.78
C TYR A 290 9.50 5.22 11.43
N LEU A 291 9.49 6.30 10.64
CA LEU A 291 8.91 6.30 9.28
C LEU A 291 9.61 5.32 8.35
N GLY A 292 10.95 5.24 8.40
CA GLY A 292 11.72 4.28 7.60
C GLY A 292 11.43 2.81 7.94
N ASN A 293 10.94 2.50 9.14
CA ASN A 293 10.53 1.15 9.53
C ASN A 293 9.09 0.81 9.11
N ILE A 294 8.21 1.80 9.06
CA ILE A 294 6.79 1.60 8.72
C ILE A 294 6.57 1.58 7.22
N LEU A 295 7.12 2.58 6.53
CA LEU A 295 6.92 2.75 5.10
C LEU A 295 7.74 1.72 4.31
N PRO A 296 7.17 1.14 3.25
CA PRO A 296 7.94 0.31 2.33
C PRO A 296 8.98 1.16 1.58
N PRO A 297 10.10 0.54 1.14
CA PRO A 297 11.07 1.21 0.29
C PRO A 297 10.41 1.51 -1.07
N ASN A 298 10.02 2.75 -1.30
CA ASN A 298 9.49 3.21 -2.58
C ASN A 298 10.61 3.93 -3.34
N GLY A 299 10.97 3.40 -4.53
CA GLY A 299 12.05 3.95 -5.35
C GLY A 299 11.65 5.15 -6.19
N ASP A 300 10.37 5.30 -6.52
CA ASP A 300 9.91 6.31 -7.49
C ASP A 300 9.69 7.69 -6.86
N SER A 301 9.12 7.75 -5.65
CA SER A 301 8.85 9.01 -4.95
C SER A 301 8.94 8.85 -3.43
N SER A 302 9.50 9.84 -2.76
CA SER A 302 9.48 9.89 -1.30
C SER A 302 8.13 10.44 -0.82
N PRO A 303 7.46 9.81 0.15
CA PRO A 303 6.26 10.36 0.77
C PRO A 303 6.50 11.77 1.29
N LEU A 304 5.53 12.68 1.08
CA LEU A 304 5.65 14.09 1.49
C LEU A 304 5.96 14.23 2.98
N ILE A 305 5.43 13.35 3.81
CA ILE A 305 5.70 13.38 5.26
C ILE A 305 7.16 13.08 5.58
N VAL A 306 7.81 12.17 4.85
CA VAL A 306 9.25 11.86 5.02
C VAL A 306 10.10 13.06 4.58
N THR A 307 9.75 13.66 3.45
CA THR A 307 10.39 14.87 2.94
C THR A 307 10.27 16.02 3.95
N PHE A 308 9.09 16.20 4.52
CA PHE A 308 8.85 17.18 5.59
C PHE A 308 9.77 16.95 6.80
N TYR A 309 9.81 15.75 7.36
CA TYR A 309 10.68 15.43 8.51
C TYR A 309 12.17 15.62 8.20
N ARG A 310 12.59 15.27 6.99
CA ARG A 310 13.98 15.51 6.52
C ARG A 310 14.30 17.00 6.49
N ASP A 311 13.45 17.80 5.86
CA ASP A 311 13.71 19.23 5.66
C ASP A 311 13.57 20.00 6.99
N SER A 312 12.64 19.59 7.84
CA SER A 312 12.50 20.10 9.22
C SER A 312 13.74 19.75 10.07
N MET A 313 14.32 18.57 9.91
CA MET A 313 15.56 18.19 10.59
C MET A 313 16.74 19.07 10.14
N PHE A 314 16.81 19.47 8.87
CA PHE A 314 17.81 20.44 8.42
C PHE A 314 17.63 21.80 9.10
N LEU A 315 16.40 22.30 9.26
CA LEU A 315 16.13 23.53 9.99
C LEU A 315 16.53 23.42 11.48
N ALA A 316 16.21 22.31 12.13
CA ALA A 316 16.63 22.05 13.51
C ALA A 316 18.18 22.00 13.64
N THR A 317 18.87 21.42 12.67
CA THR A 317 20.34 21.41 12.61
C THR A 317 20.89 22.82 12.42
N MET A 318 20.28 23.63 11.58
CA MET A 318 20.64 25.05 11.43
C MET A 318 20.41 25.83 12.73
N ALA A 319 19.39 25.49 13.52
CA ALA A 319 19.18 26.10 14.85
C ALA A 319 20.30 25.74 15.83
N VAL A 320 20.85 24.56 15.80
CA VAL A 320 22.05 24.18 16.57
C VAL A 320 23.25 25.00 16.13
N LEU A 321 23.54 25.07 14.83
CA LEU A 321 24.69 25.81 14.28
C LEU A 321 24.60 27.31 14.62
N THR A 322 23.43 27.92 14.41
CA THR A 322 23.22 29.34 14.76
C THR A 322 23.39 29.57 16.25
N THR A 323 22.94 28.67 17.11
CA THR A 323 23.12 28.77 18.56
C THR A 323 24.60 28.76 18.95
N VAL A 324 25.40 27.87 18.32
CA VAL A 324 26.87 27.84 18.56
C VAL A 324 27.53 29.13 18.10
N ILE A 325 27.18 29.63 16.92
CA ILE A 325 27.71 30.90 16.37
C ILE A 325 27.34 32.09 17.29
N VAL A 326 26.07 32.21 17.64
CA VAL A 326 25.58 33.30 18.52
C VAL A 326 26.27 33.28 19.87
N ARG A 327 26.46 32.07 20.47
CA ARG A 327 27.19 31.91 21.73
C ARG A 327 28.66 32.31 21.60
N GLY A 328 29.32 32.02 20.48
CA GLY A 328 30.68 32.42 20.21
C GLY A 328 30.80 33.93 20.04
N LEU A 329 29.91 34.55 19.26
CA LEU A 329 29.91 35.99 18.99
C LEU A 329 29.61 36.85 20.24
N ARG A 330 28.68 36.40 21.10
CA ARG A 330 28.38 37.08 22.38
C ARG A 330 29.54 37.04 23.40
N LYS A 331 30.47 36.06 23.24
CA LYS A 331 31.68 35.97 24.08
C LYS A 331 32.90 36.71 23.47
N ALA A 332 32.78 37.22 22.27
CA ALA A 332 33.85 37.91 21.59
C ALA A 332 34.16 39.22 22.29
N SER A 333 35.40 39.42 22.74
CA SER A 333 35.92 40.58 23.48
C SER A 333 36.68 41.55 22.57
N GLY A 334 36.15 41.90 21.39
CA GLY A 334 36.80 42.79 20.47
C GLY A 334 35.84 43.71 19.74
N SER A 335 36.33 44.82 19.19
CA SER A 335 35.51 45.69 18.34
C SER A 335 35.02 44.95 17.12
N PRO A 336 33.70 44.95 16.81
CA PRO A 336 33.17 44.31 15.64
C PRO A 336 33.73 44.93 14.35
N PRO A 337 33.87 44.14 13.27
CA PRO A 337 34.21 44.67 11.96
C PRO A 337 33.27 45.79 11.51
N VAL A 338 33.79 46.74 10.74
CA VAL A 338 33.05 47.95 10.32
C VAL A 338 31.70 47.61 9.63
N TRP A 339 31.62 46.54 8.91
CA TRP A 339 30.36 46.10 8.25
C TRP A 339 29.28 45.63 9.25
N ILE A 340 29.67 45.02 10.37
CA ILE A 340 28.73 44.63 11.45
C ILE A 340 28.19 45.84 12.17
N SER A 341 29.07 46.81 12.55
CA SER A 341 28.65 48.03 13.18
C SER A 341 27.78 48.89 12.27
N GLY A 342 28.12 48.95 10.97
CA GLY A 342 27.29 49.62 9.96
C GLY A 342 25.90 49.00 9.79
N LEU A 343 25.81 47.66 9.73
CA LEU A 343 24.54 46.94 9.64
C LEU A 343 23.69 47.15 10.91
N SER A 344 24.30 47.06 12.09
CA SER A 344 23.63 47.27 13.37
C SER A 344 23.09 48.69 13.49
N SER A 345 23.83 49.72 13.08
CA SER A 345 23.38 51.13 13.09
C SER A 345 22.21 51.36 12.12
N LEU A 346 22.26 50.76 10.93
CA LEU A 346 21.22 50.89 9.92
C LEU A 346 19.89 50.25 10.38
N VAL A 347 19.95 49.12 11.08
CA VAL A 347 18.78 48.44 11.66
C VAL A 347 18.21 49.24 12.83
N LEU A 348 19.08 49.80 13.69
CA LEU A 348 18.64 50.61 14.84
C LEU A 348 18.05 51.96 14.42
N GLN A 349 18.42 52.51 13.26
CA GLN A 349 17.84 53.74 12.71
C GLN A 349 16.42 53.53 12.15
N ASN A 350 16.03 52.33 11.83
CA ASN A 350 14.73 52.01 11.26
C ASN A 350 13.74 51.57 12.36
N ARG A 351 12.54 52.18 12.42
CA ARG A 351 11.50 51.85 13.42
C ARG A 351 11.11 50.35 13.38
N PHE A 352 11.08 49.72 12.21
CA PHE A 352 10.83 48.27 12.08
C PHE A 352 11.96 47.46 12.72
N GLY A 353 13.21 47.83 12.48
CA GLY A 353 14.37 47.19 13.10
C GLY A 353 14.37 47.29 14.62
N GLN A 354 13.99 48.45 15.15
CA GLN A 354 13.85 48.67 16.59
C GLN A 354 12.79 47.74 17.19
N ILE A 355 11.60 47.64 16.60
CA ILE A 355 10.52 46.76 17.08
C ILE A 355 10.97 45.28 17.05
N LEU A 356 11.61 44.81 15.98
CA LEU A 356 12.14 43.46 15.84
C LEU A 356 13.19 43.09 16.89
N ILE A 357 14.07 44.03 17.23
CA ILE A 357 15.14 43.84 18.21
C ILE A 357 14.59 44.00 19.65
N PHE A 358 13.71 44.96 19.93
CA PHE A 358 13.12 45.14 21.25
C PHE A 358 12.23 43.98 21.71
N HIS A 359 11.62 43.26 20.80
CA HIS A 359 10.88 42.03 21.15
C HIS A 359 11.80 40.85 21.48
N SER A 360 13.06 40.89 21.07
CA SER A 360 14.10 39.87 21.28
C SER A 360 14.99 40.14 22.49
N LEU A 361 15.00 41.36 23.00
CA LEU A 361 15.82 41.77 24.16
C LEU A 361 15.04 41.57 25.47
N ASP A 362 15.71 40.91 26.45
CA ASP A 362 15.29 40.87 27.85
C ASP A 362 14.95 42.29 28.35
N PRO A 363 13.81 42.55 29.06
CA PRO A 363 13.41 43.85 29.55
C PRO A 363 14.52 44.59 30.33
N LYS A 364 15.45 43.86 30.93
CA LYS A 364 16.62 44.43 31.61
C LYS A 364 17.67 45.01 30.67
N GLY A 365 17.81 44.48 29.46
CA GLY A 365 18.70 45.02 28.43
C GLY A 365 18.15 46.28 27.76
N ALA A 366 16.84 46.41 27.64
CA ALA A 366 16.17 47.58 27.10
C ALA A 366 16.27 48.81 28.04
N ALA A 367 16.26 48.59 29.35
CA ALA A 367 16.44 49.67 30.34
C ALA A 367 17.87 50.24 30.29
N ALA A 368 18.89 49.43 30.12
CA ALA A 368 20.29 49.85 30.04
C ALA A 368 20.59 50.73 28.80
N VAL A 369 19.89 50.50 27.67
CA VAL A 369 20.04 51.34 26.46
C VAL A 369 19.32 52.70 26.58
N SER A 370 18.25 52.75 27.39
CA SER A 370 17.51 54.01 27.62
C SER A 370 18.20 54.93 28.57
N GLU A 371 18.99 54.41 29.52
CA GLU A 371 19.72 55.28 30.52
C GLU A 371 21.00 55.87 29.93
N THR A 372 21.58 55.34 28.86
CA THR A 372 22.82 55.87 28.25
C THR A 372 22.61 57.09 27.36
N SER A 373 21.38 57.57 27.16
CA SER A 373 21.10 58.76 26.37
C SER A 373 20.98 60.04 27.19
N GLY A 374 21.32 60.06 28.49
CA GLY A 374 21.02 61.13 29.41
C GLY A 374 22.18 61.71 30.28
N ASP A 375 23.42 61.21 30.15
CA ASP A 375 24.51 61.74 30.97
C ASP A 375 25.82 61.94 30.16
N GLU A 376 26.16 63.21 29.84
CA GLU A 376 27.44 63.63 29.33
C GLU A 376 28.38 63.86 30.53
N GLY A 377 29.26 62.89 30.80
CA GLY A 377 30.34 63.15 31.80
C GLY A 377 31.17 61.90 32.15
N ASP A 378 32.33 61.84 31.53
CA ASP A 378 33.55 61.20 32.05
C ASP A 378 33.62 59.66 32.17
N SER A 379 34.12 59.01 31.07
CA SER A 379 35.18 57.98 31.04
C SER A 379 35.33 57.37 29.64
N LEU A 380 36.35 57.78 28.91
CA LEU A 380 36.62 57.36 27.50
C LEU A 380 37.07 55.88 27.32
N VAL A 381 37.31 55.12 28.39
CA VAL A 381 37.81 53.74 28.31
C VAL A 381 36.67 52.72 28.47
N ASP A 382 35.69 52.99 29.35
CA ASP A 382 34.54 52.11 29.56
C ASP A 382 33.47 52.15 28.42
N GLY A 383 33.45 53.33 27.72
CA GLY A 383 32.50 53.53 26.63
C GLY A 383 32.75 52.69 25.37
N ALA A 384 34.01 52.39 25.06
CA ALA A 384 34.35 51.61 23.86
C ALA A 384 33.99 50.12 23.98
N ASP A 385 34.19 49.50 25.17
CA ASP A 385 33.88 48.12 25.43
C ASP A 385 32.35 47.91 25.55
N SER A 386 31.61 48.87 26.14
CA SER A 386 30.15 48.79 26.20
C SER A 386 29.50 48.94 24.83
N GLN A 387 30.02 49.78 23.96
CA GLN A 387 29.53 50.00 22.61
C GLN A 387 29.84 48.83 21.69
N ALA A 388 31.02 48.17 21.84
CA ALA A 388 31.38 46.95 21.14
C ALA A 388 30.49 45.75 21.55
N SER A 389 30.21 45.59 22.83
CA SER A 389 29.29 44.59 23.37
C SER A 389 27.85 44.77 22.87
N SER A 390 27.37 46.01 22.81
CA SER A 390 26.06 46.35 22.28
C SER A 390 25.92 46.02 20.80
N SER A 391 26.95 46.29 19.99
CA SER A 391 26.92 45.96 18.55
C SER A 391 26.89 44.45 18.26
N TRP A 392 27.65 43.67 19.02
CA TRP A 392 27.62 42.17 18.91
C TRP A 392 26.25 41.61 19.32
N THR A 393 25.65 42.12 20.38
CA THR A 393 24.33 41.70 20.85
C THR A 393 23.24 42.02 19.82
N THR A 394 23.28 43.22 19.22
CA THR A 394 22.36 43.62 18.15
C THR A 394 22.51 42.74 16.92
N PHE A 395 23.75 42.45 16.49
CA PHE A 395 24.01 41.60 15.35
C PHE A 395 23.52 40.16 15.57
N THR A 396 23.75 39.57 16.78
CA THR A 396 23.28 38.23 17.10
C THR A 396 21.75 38.14 17.15
N SER A 397 21.07 39.19 17.64
CA SER A 397 19.61 39.26 17.64
C SER A 397 19.06 39.35 16.20
N LEU A 398 19.72 40.15 15.35
CA LEU A 398 19.35 40.20 13.92
C LEU A 398 19.51 38.87 13.22
N LEU A 399 20.59 38.12 13.51
CA LEU A 399 20.82 36.80 12.97
C LEU A 399 19.71 35.80 13.39
N ASP A 400 19.32 35.86 14.68
CA ASP A 400 18.24 35.01 15.21
C ASP A 400 16.88 35.31 14.53
N VAL A 401 16.53 36.59 14.39
CA VAL A 401 15.30 37.03 13.72
C VAL A 401 15.31 36.61 12.24
N THR A 402 16.44 36.78 11.56
CA THR A 402 16.56 36.35 10.15
C THR A 402 16.36 34.86 9.99
N CYS A 403 17.00 34.05 10.85
CA CYS A 403 16.83 32.62 10.84
C CYS A 403 15.39 32.18 11.15
N LEU A 404 14.74 32.86 12.11
CA LEU A 404 13.32 32.62 12.44
C LEU A 404 12.42 32.92 11.24
N VAL A 405 12.60 34.03 10.55
CA VAL A 405 11.81 34.40 9.37
C VAL A 405 12.03 33.38 8.24
N VAL A 406 13.28 33.00 7.98
CA VAL A 406 13.60 31.99 7.00
C VAL A 406 12.91 30.63 7.34
N ALA A 407 12.97 30.22 8.61
CA ALA A 407 12.31 29.00 9.07
C ALA A 407 10.79 29.07 8.91
N LEU A 408 10.16 30.20 9.27
CA LEU A 408 8.72 30.40 9.08
C LEU A 408 8.30 30.29 7.61
N VAL A 409 9.05 30.96 6.72
CA VAL A 409 8.79 30.88 5.26
C VAL A 409 8.97 29.45 4.74
N THR A 410 10.04 28.77 5.18
CA THR A 410 10.29 27.38 4.78
C THR A 410 9.18 26.47 5.25
N TYR A 411 8.75 26.54 6.52
CA TYR A 411 7.63 25.74 7.02
C TYR A 411 6.32 26.06 6.30
N PHE A 412 6.08 27.33 5.99
CA PHE A 412 4.91 27.72 5.21
C PHE A 412 4.91 27.06 3.82
N VAL A 413 6.05 27.06 3.11
CA VAL A 413 6.20 26.41 1.80
C VAL A 413 6.03 24.88 1.92
N LEU A 414 6.65 24.26 2.95
CA LEU A 414 6.50 22.82 3.19
C LEU A 414 5.04 22.44 3.45
N LEU A 415 4.33 23.22 4.25
CA LEU A 415 2.91 22.95 4.55
C LEU A 415 2.01 23.14 3.33
N LEU A 416 2.32 24.11 2.44
CA LEU A 416 1.59 24.25 1.17
C LEU A 416 1.69 23.00 0.29
N GLY A 417 2.78 22.24 0.35
CA GLY A 417 2.96 20.98 -0.36
C GLY A 417 1.99 19.88 0.08
N PHE A 418 1.38 19.98 1.28
CA PHE A 418 0.37 19.03 1.77
C PHE A 418 -1.06 19.41 1.38
N ILE A 419 -1.27 20.58 0.84
CA ILE A 419 -2.59 21.01 0.34
C ILE A 419 -2.82 20.31 -1.01
N PRO A 420 -3.96 19.60 -1.21
CA PRO A 420 -4.24 18.85 -2.43
C PRO A 420 -4.47 19.74 -3.65
#